data_d464681ce1042e2a3c4d0c64796cf8a2
#
_entry.id   d464681ce1042e2a3c4d0c64796cf8a2
#
_cell.length_a   1.000
_cell.length_b   1.000
_cell.length_c   1.000
_cell.angle_alpha   90.00
_cell.angle_beta   90.00
_cell.angle_gamma   90.00
#
_symmetry.space_group_name_H-M   'P 1'
#
loop_
_entity.id
_entity.type
_entity.pdbx_description
1 polymer ?
#
loop_
_entity_poly.entity_id
_entity_poly.type
_entity_poly.pdbx_seq_one_letter_code
_entity_poly.pdbx_strand_id
1 'polypeptide(L)'
;RKESSAASDVYKRQIQTNKSFTDNKEATVAAGKILFENGYVQEEYIDSMLEKLETQSFATYIGNGVAIPHGMAEGSKYVKNTGISIIQVPNGVEWNEERAYIVVGIAANSDDHMNVLASLADAIEDPDEAKKLWSESSVDRIFDILSKNL
;
A
#
# COMPACT_ATOMS: atom_id res chain seq x y z
N ARG A 1 12.98 10.34 18.15
CA ARG A 1 12.88 9.37 18.95
C ARG A 1 13.67 8.19 18.68
N LYS A 2 14.50 7.84 19.61
CA LYS A 2 15.37 6.78 19.47
C LYS A 2 14.73 5.50 19.61
N GLU A 3 13.83 5.42 20.50
CA GLU A 3 13.16 4.19 20.81
C GLU A 3 12.36 3.67 19.67
N SER A 4 11.87 4.55 18.83
CA SER A 4 11.05 4.12 17.71
C SER A 4 11.88 3.81 16.47
N SER A 5 13.18 4.08 16.50
CA SER A 5 13.95 3.97 15.26
C SER A 5 14.10 2.55 14.76
N ALA A 6 14.22 1.56 15.64
CA ALA A 6 14.35 0.19 15.19
C ALA A 6 13.08 -0.27 14.49
N ALA A 7 11.90 0.02 15.06
CA ALA A 7 10.63 -0.32 14.44
C ALA A 7 10.44 0.47 13.14
N SER A 8 10.81 1.75 13.13
CA SER A 8 10.73 2.56 11.93
C SER A 8 11.60 2.00 10.82
N ASP A 9 12.80 1.53 11.15
CA ASP A 9 13.70 0.96 10.16
C ASP A 9 13.12 -0.30 9.51
N VAL A 10 12.42 -1.12 10.30
CA VAL A 10 11.74 -2.30 9.77
C VAL A 10 10.66 -1.89 8.78
N TYR A 11 9.83 -0.92 9.14
CA TYR A 11 8.76 -0.47 8.25
C TYR A 11 9.30 0.25 7.02
N LYS A 12 10.41 0.98 7.15
CA LYS A 12 10.98 1.70 6.01
C LYS A 12 11.43 0.77 4.89
N ARG A 13 11.75 -0.47 5.19
CA ARG A 13 12.08 -1.44 4.15
C ARG A 13 10.90 -1.74 3.25
N GLN A 14 9.70 -1.39 3.68
CA GLN A 14 8.46 -1.63 2.95
C GLN A 14 8.03 -0.41 2.15
N ILE A 15 8.84 0.64 2.13
CA ILE A 15 8.52 1.89 1.43
C ILE A 15 9.55 2.13 0.33
N GLN A 16 9.04 2.30 -0.89
CA GLN A 16 9.89 2.63 -2.05
C GLN A 16 9.39 3.92 -2.66
N THR A 17 10.31 4.74 -3.14
CA THR A 17 9.97 6.04 -3.72
C THR A 17 10.49 6.13 -5.15
N ASN A 18 9.94 7.09 -5.90
CA ASN A 18 10.37 7.40 -7.27
C ASN A 18 10.29 6.21 -8.21
N LYS A 19 9.22 5.43 -8.10
CA LYS A 19 9.00 4.28 -8.98
C LYS A 19 8.10 4.66 -10.13
N SER A 20 8.18 3.87 -11.20
CA SER A 20 7.33 4.00 -12.37
C SER A 20 6.81 2.64 -12.76
N PHE A 21 5.55 2.58 -13.18
CA PHE A 21 4.95 1.33 -13.64
C PHE A 21 4.18 1.60 -14.92
N THR A 22 4.11 0.59 -15.77
CA THR A 22 3.38 0.71 -17.03
C THR A 22 1.88 0.60 -16.81
N ASP A 23 1.45 -0.15 -15.80
CA ASP A 23 0.03 -0.31 -15.51
C ASP A 23 -0.16 -0.71 -14.04
N ASN A 24 -1.44 -0.80 -13.64
CA ASN A 24 -1.77 -1.12 -12.26
C ASN A 24 -1.45 -2.57 -11.89
N LYS A 25 -1.36 -3.46 -12.85
CA LYS A 25 -0.96 -4.85 -12.57
C LYS A 25 0.47 -4.90 -12.12
N GLU A 26 1.34 -4.19 -12.82
CA GLU A 26 2.75 -4.15 -12.47
C GLU A 26 2.94 -3.55 -11.07
N ALA A 27 2.20 -2.48 -10.78
CA ALA A 27 2.27 -1.84 -9.46
C ALA A 27 1.79 -2.79 -8.36
N THR A 28 0.73 -3.55 -8.63
CA THR A 28 0.18 -4.51 -7.67
C THR A 28 1.19 -5.62 -7.37
N VAL A 29 1.84 -6.14 -8.40
CA VAL A 29 2.86 -7.18 -8.21
C VAL A 29 4.02 -6.62 -7.39
N ALA A 30 4.45 -5.40 -7.67
CA ALA A 30 5.54 -4.77 -6.92
C ALA A 30 5.18 -4.61 -5.45
N ALA A 31 3.96 -4.17 -5.16
CA ALA A 31 3.50 -4.01 -3.78
C ALA A 31 3.45 -5.37 -3.06
N GLY A 32 2.98 -6.39 -3.75
CA GLY A 32 2.91 -7.73 -3.18
C GLY A 32 4.28 -8.33 -2.93
N LYS A 33 5.24 -8.06 -3.82
CA LYS A 33 6.60 -8.55 -3.65
C LYS A 33 7.27 -7.97 -2.41
N ILE A 34 7.03 -6.69 -2.14
CA ILE A 34 7.56 -6.08 -0.92
C ILE A 34 7.01 -6.80 0.31
N LEU A 35 5.71 -7.08 0.30
CA LEU A 35 5.08 -7.79 1.42
C LEU A 35 5.67 -9.19 1.57
N PHE A 36 5.88 -9.88 0.47
CA PHE A 36 6.44 -11.24 0.48
C PHE A 36 7.88 -11.22 0.98
N GLU A 37 8.68 -10.30 0.47
CA GLU A 37 10.11 -10.23 0.82
C GLU A 37 10.32 -9.84 2.27
N ASN A 38 9.36 -9.17 2.88
CA ASN A 38 9.45 -8.78 4.28
C ASN A 38 8.68 -9.72 5.21
N GLY A 39 8.22 -10.86 4.70
CA GLY A 39 7.66 -11.92 5.54
C GLY A 39 6.23 -11.74 5.96
N TYR A 40 5.49 -10.85 5.31
CA TYR A 40 4.10 -10.61 5.68
C TYR A 40 3.13 -11.58 5.01
N VAL A 41 3.49 -12.08 3.83
CA VAL A 41 2.61 -12.99 3.09
C VAL A 41 3.43 -14.08 2.42
N GLN A 42 2.74 -15.14 2.01
CA GLN A 42 3.31 -16.14 1.12
C GLN A 42 3.20 -15.60 -0.30
N GLU A 43 4.02 -16.12 -1.21
CA GLU A 43 4.06 -15.64 -2.59
C GLU A 43 2.70 -15.75 -3.28
N GLU A 44 1.93 -16.75 -2.95
CA GLU A 44 0.60 -16.97 -3.53
C GLU A 44 -0.35 -15.81 -3.30
N TYR A 45 -0.08 -14.98 -2.28
CA TYR A 45 -0.92 -13.83 -2.01
C TYR A 45 -0.91 -12.85 -3.18
N ILE A 46 0.19 -12.79 -3.93
CA ILE A 46 0.30 -11.89 -5.06
C ILE A 46 -0.75 -12.24 -6.13
N ASP A 47 -0.96 -13.54 -6.36
CA ASP A 47 -1.99 -13.97 -7.31
C ASP A 47 -3.37 -13.54 -6.83
N SER A 48 -3.62 -13.62 -5.53
CA SER A 48 -4.87 -13.17 -4.95
C SER A 48 -5.07 -11.66 -5.11
N MET A 49 -3.99 -10.88 -4.98
CA MET A 49 -4.05 -9.44 -5.22
C MET A 49 -4.40 -9.13 -6.67
N LEU A 50 -3.81 -9.86 -7.61
CA LEU A 50 -4.09 -9.67 -9.02
C LEU A 50 -5.53 -10.05 -9.35
N GLU A 51 -6.04 -11.10 -8.73
CA GLU A 51 -7.43 -11.50 -8.91
C GLU A 51 -8.38 -10.41 -8.42
N LYS A 52 -8.10 -9.83 -7.28
CA LYS A 52 -8.91 -8.74 -6.73
C LYS A 52 -8.90 -7.53 -7.67
N LEU A 53 -7.73 -7.20 -8.19
CA LEU A 53 -7.61 -6.08 -9.12
C LEU A 53 -8.43 -6.34 -10.38
N GLU A 54 -8.43 -7.57 -10.88
CA GLU A 54 -9.13 -7.90 -12.10
C GLU A 54 -10.64 -7.97 -11.93
N THR A 55 -11.12 -8.53 -10.82
CA THR A 55 -12.54 -8.79 -10.63
C THR A 55 -13.25 -7.72 -9.81
N GLN A 56 -12.52 -7.01 -8.96
CA GLN A 56 -13.11 -6.02 -8.05
C GLN A 56 -12.20 -4.80 -7.93
N SER A 57 -11.78 -4.26 -9.08
CA SER A 57 -10.80 -3.19 -9.08
C SER A 57 -11.29 -1.94 -8.33
N PHE A 58 -12.62 -1.73 -8.28
CA PHE A 58 -13.18 -0.60 -7.56
C PHE A 58 -12.79 -0.61 -6.07
N ALA A 59 -12.54 -1.78 -5.51
CA ALA A 59 -12.17 -1.91 -4.11
C ALA A 59 -10.69 -1.62 -3.86
N THR A 60 -9.89 -1.38 -4.91
CA THR A 60 -8.45 -1.20 -4.79
C THR A 60 -8.00 0.25 -4.93
N TYR A 61 -8.94 1.20 -4.89
CA TYR A 61 -8.62 2.61 -5.00
C TYR A 61 -9.49 3.40 -4.02
N ILE A 62 -8.88 4.20 -3.15
CA ILE A 62 -9.63 4.91 -2.11
C ILE A 62 -9.72 6.42 -2.36
N GLY A 63 -9.24 6.89 -3.50
CA GLY A 63 -9.32 8.32 -3.83
C GLY A 63 -8.04 9.07 -3.49
N ASN A 64 -8.02 10.33 -3.84
CA ASN A 64 -6.92 11.24 -3.56
C ASN A 64 -5.55 10.70 -4.01
N GLY A 65 -5.55 9.97 -5.14
CA GLY A 65 -4.32 9.46 -5.71
C GLY A 65 -3.74 8.25 -5.03
N VAL A 66 -4.54 7.54 -4.22
CA VAL A 66 -4.03 6.41 -3.44
C VAL A 66 -4.75 5.12 -3.80
N ALA A 67 -3.99 4.15 -4.27
CA ALA A 67 -4.48 2.80 -4.54
C ALA A 67 -4.11 1.90 -3.35
N ILE A 68 -4.93 0.89 -3.11
CA ILE A 68 -4.76 -0.01 -1.99
C ILE A 68 -4.89 -1.47 -2.43
N PRO A 69 -4.00 -1.95 -3.30
CA PRO A 69 -4.10 -3.34 -3.74
C PRO A 69 -4.03 -4.30 -2.55
N HIS A 70 -4.93 -5.27 -2.55
CA HIS A 70 -4.99 -6.29 -1.51
C HIS A 70 -5.64 -7.53 -2.10
N GLY A 71 -5.58 -8.65 -1.40
CA GLY A 71 -6.05 -9.92 -1.93
C GLY A 71 -7.54 -10.14 -1.75
N MET A 72 -8.02 -11.21 -2.38
CA MET A 72 -9.39 -11.69 -2.19
C MET A 72 -9.53 -12.22 -0.77
N ALA A 73 -10.76 -12.34 -0.30
CA ALA A 73 -11.02 -12.88 1.03
C ALA A 73 -10.39 -14.26 1.22
N GLU A 74 -10.46 -15.09 0.19
CA GLU A 74 -9.87 -16.43 0.25
C GLU A 74 -8.35 -16.38 0.36
N GLY A 75 -7.73 -15.30 -0.06
CA GLY A 75 -6.28 -15.15 0.02
C GLY A 75 -5.77 -14.87 1.42
N SER A 76 -6.67 -14.63 2.38
CA SER A 76 -6.25 -14.34 3.75
C SER A 76 -5.44 -15.49 4.36
N LYS A 77 -5.62 -16.70 3.87
CA LYS A 77 -4.85 -17.86 4.35
C LYS A 77 -3.35 -17.72 4.01
N TYR A 78 -3.01 -16.87 3.08
CA TYR A 78 -1.60 -16.63 2.72
C TYR A 78 -0.98 -15.47 3.50
N VAL A 79 -1.74 -14.79 4.33
CA VAL A 79 -1.25 -13.69 5.15
C VAL A 79 -0.65 -14.25 6.43
N LYS A 80 0.62 -13.95 6.66
CA LYS A 80 1.31 -14.38 7.87
C LYS A 80 1.19 -13.35 8.97
N ASN A 81 1.33 -12.10 8.62
CA ASN A 81 1.25 -10.99 9.57
C ASN A 81 0.58 -9.81 8.89
N THR A 82 -0.13 -9.00 9.67
CA THR A 82 -0.71 -7.77 9.14
C THR A 82 0.39 -6.75 8.90
N GLY A 83 0.34 -6.12 7.75
CA GLY A 83 1.30 -5.08 7.41
C GLY A 83 0.95 -4.42 6.09
N ILE A 84 1.74 -3.42 5.74
CA ILE A 84 1.54 -2.70 4.48
C ILE A 84 2.87 -2.50 3.77
N SER A 85 2.80 -2.34 2.45
CA SER A 85 3.91 -1.85 1.66
C SER A 85 3.47 -0.54 1.02
N ILE A 86 4.40 0.38 0.78
CA ILE A 86 4.08 1.69 0.23
C ILE A 86 5.03 1.97 -0.91
N ILE A 87 4.46 2.35 -2.07
CA ILE A 87 5.26 2.71 -3.23
C ILE A 87 4.80 4.06 -3.73
N GLN A 88 5.73 5.00 -3.83
CA GLN A 88 5.45 6.32 -4.36
C GLN A 88 5.78 6.34 -5.85
N VAL A 89 4.83 6.82 -6.64
CA VAL A 89 4.92 6.87 -8.11
C VAL A 89 4.64 8.32 -8.52
N PRO A 90 5.67 9.18 -8.56
CA PRO A 90 5.45 10.63 -8.75
C PRO A 90 4.72 10.99 -10.03
N ASN A 91 4.91 10.21 -11.10
CA ASN A 91 4.22 10.48 -12.36
C ASN A 91 2.86 9.81 -12.44
N GLY A 92 2.53 9.02 -11.43
CA GLY A 92 1.25 8.33 -11.36
C GLY A 92 1.19 7.11 -12.26
N VAL A 93 0.24 6.24 -11.94
CA VAL A 93 -0.08 5.09 -12.78
C VAL A 93 -1.60 5.04 -12.89
N GLU A 94 -2.11 4.72 -14.05
CA GLU A 94 -3.55 4.68 -14.29
C GLU A 94 -4.20 3.63 -13.39
N TRP A 95 -5.33 4.01 -12.76
CA TRP A 95 -6.05 3.12 -11.86
C TRP A 95 -7.53 3.42 -11.97
N ASN A 96 -8.26 2.59 -12.69
CA ASN A 96 -9.72 2.73 -12.85
C ASN A 96 -10.14 4.12 -13.35
N GLU A 97 -9.46 4.61 -14.38
CA GLU A 97 -9.73 5.93 -14.98
C GLU A 97 -9.28 7.10 -14.10
N GLU A 98 -8.63 6.79 -12.98
CA GLU A 98 -8.01 7.79 -12.12
C GLU A 98 -6.50 7.59 -12.19
N ARG A 99 -5.76 8.32 -11.36
CA ARG A 99 -4.33 8.08 -11.27
C ARG A 99 -3.93 7.83 -9.83
N ALA A 100 -3.09 6.83 -9.64
CA ALA A 100 -2.53 6.53 -8.32
C ALA A 100 -1.09 7.02 -8.28
N TYR A 101 -0.79 7.78 -7.25
CA TYR A 101 0.57 8.29 -7.01
C TYR A 101 1.17 7.61 -5.80
N ILE A 102 0.34 7.00 -4.98
CA ILE A 102 0.76 6.20 -3.84
C ILE A 102 0.06 4.85 -3.95
N VAL A 103 0.83 3.77 -3.90
CA VAL A 103 0.29 2.42 -3.98
C VAL A 103 0.59 1.72 -2.66
N VAL A 104 -0.44 1.38 -1.91
CA VAL A 104 -0.30 0.75 -0.59
C VAL A 104 -0.77 -0.68 -0.68
N GLY A 105 0.18 -1.62 -0.69
CA GLY A 105 -0.18 -3.04 -0.63
C GLY A 105 -0.60 -3.39 0.79
N ILE A 106 -1.70 -4.10 0.95
CA ILE A 106 -2.22 -4.43 2.26
C ILE A 106 -2.23 -5.92 2.46
N ALA A 107 -1.59 -6.37 3.55
CA ALA A 107 -1.67 -7.74 4.03
C ALA A 107 -2.38 -7.71 5.37
N ALA A 108 -3.60 -8.23 5.42
CA ALA A 108 -4.35 -8.23 6.67
C ALA A 108 -5.35 -9.36 6.65
N ASN A 109 -5.56 -9.97 7.80
CA ASN A 109 -6.65 -10.92 7.94
C ASN A 109 -7.96 -10.11 8.02
N SER A 110 -9.09 -10.81 8.04
CA SER A 110 -10.38 -10.15 7.99
C SER A 110 -10.63 -9.22 9.18
N ASP A 111 -10.02 -9.52 10.33
CA ASP A 111 -10.24 -8.70 11.52
C ASP A 111 -9.50 -7.38 11.45
N ASP A 112 -8.30 -7.38 10.86
CA ASP A 112 -7.46 -6.19 10.82
C ASP A 112 -7.72 -5.32 9.59
N HIS A 113 -8.33 -5.89 8.56
CA HIS A 113 -8.45 -5.23 7.26
C HIS A 113 -9.15 -3.86 7.37
N MET A 114 -10.29 -3.82 8.04
CA MET A 114 -11.06 -2.59 8.16
C MET A 114 -10.31 -1.52 8.95
N ASN A 115 -9.56 -1.93 9.97
CA ASN A 115 -8.79 -0.98 10.76
C ASN A 115 -7.69 -0.33 9.93
N VAL A 116 -6.99 -1.13 9.12
CA VAL A 116 -5.94 -0.62 8.25
C VAL A 116 -6.53 0.34 7.23
N LEU A 117 -7.65 -0.03 6.60
CA LEU A 117 -8.29 0.84 5.62
C LEU A 117 -8.73 2.16 6.23
N ALA A 118 -9.33 2.11 7.42
CA ALA A 118 -9.80 3.33 8.08
C ALA A 118 -8.64 4.27 8.40
N SER A 119 -7.52 3.71 8.87
CA SER A 119 -6.34 4.52 9.19
C SER A 119 -5.76 5.18 7.97
N LEU A 120 -5.69 4.46 6.86
CA LEU A 120 -5.17 5.01 5.62
C LEU A 120 -6.10 6.09 5.07
N ALA A 121 -7.40 5.85 5.13
CA ALA A 121 -8.38 6.82 4.66
C ALA A 121 -8.28 8.13 5.44
N ASP A 122 -8.10 8.03 6.76
CA ASP A 122 -7.94 9.21 7.59
C ASP A 122 -6.68 10.00 7.20
N ALA A 123 -5.59 9.30 6.93
CA ALA A 123 -4.31 9.94 6.63
C ALA A 123 -4.36 10.74 5.34
N ILE A 124 -5.23 10.37 4.40
CA ILE A 124 -5.30 11.03 3.10
C ILE A 124 -6.62 11.74 2.86
N GLU A 125 -7.37 11.97 3.91
CA GLU A 125 -8.70 12.58 3.79
C GLU A 125 -8.66 13.97 3.16
N ASP A 126 -7.67 14.78 3.55
CA ASP A 126 -7.49 16.11 2.99
C ASP A 126 -6.76 15.98 1.64
N PRO A 127 -7.39 16.41 0.53
CA PRO A 127 -6.73 16.29 -0.77
C PRO A 127 -5.39 17.02 -0.87
N ASP A 128 -5.24 18.15 -0.19
CA ASP A 128 -3.99 18.89 -0.23
C ASP A 128 -2.88 18.14 0.49
N GLU A 129 -3.19 17.51 1.61
CA GLU A 129 -2.22 16.70 2.34
C GLU A 129 -1.85 15.45 1.54
N ALA A 130 -2.83 14.84 0.87
CA ALA A 130 -2.56 13.69 0.03
C ALA A 130 -1.62 14.05 -1.12
N LYS A 131 -1.83 15.22 -1.74
CA LYS A 131 -0.97 15.66 -2.84
C LYS A 131 0.48 15.86 -2.42
N LYS A 132 0.72 16.22 -1.18
CA LYS A 132 2.08 16.37 -0.68
C LYS A 132 2.80 15.03 -0.68
N LEU A 133 2.08 13.92 -0.47
CA LEU A 133 2.67 12.60 -0.53
C LEU A 133 3.09 12.21 -1.94
N TRP A 134 2.37 12.68 -2.93
CA TRP A 134 2.61 12.27 -4.33
C TRP A 134 4.02 12.61 -4.79
N SER A 135 4.58 13.68 -4.29
CA SER A 135 5.91 14.13 -4.67
C SER A 135 6.94 13.98 -3.55
N GLU A 136 6.52 13.41 -2.42
CA GLU A 136 7.42 13.26 -1.28
C GLU A 136 8.40 12.14 -1.54
N SER A 137 9.69 12.43 -1.56
CA SER A 137 10.70 11.41 -1.79
C SER A 137 11.36 10.92 -0.52
N SER A 138 11.01 11.49 0.62
CA SER A 138 11.58 11.05 1.90
C SER A 138 10.76 9.89 2.46
N VAL A 139 11.40 8.74 2.58
CA VAL A 139 10.78 7.55 3.16
C VAL A 139 10.29 7.85 4.58
N ASP A 140 11.08 8.61 5.35
CA ASP A 140 10.71 8.95 6.72
C ASP A 140 9.41 9.74 6.79
N ARG A 141 9.25 10.71 5.91
CA ARG A 141 8.04 11.53 5.92
C ARG A 141 6.82 10.76 5.47
N ILE A 142 6.98 9.92 4.46
CA ILE A 142 5.89 9.07 3.99
C ILE A 142 5.44 8.15 5.13
N PHE A 143 6.41 7.53 5.80
CA PHE A 143 6.13 6.65 6.92
C PHE A 143 5.37 7.40 8.03
N ASP A 144 5.86 8.59 8.39
CA ASP A 144 5.25 9.37 9.47
C ASP A 144 3.79 9.73 9.16
N ILE A 145 3.52 10.12 7.93
CA ILE A 145 2.18 10.54 7.55
C ILE A 145 1.22 9.35 7.50
N LEU A 146 1.62 8.28 6.84
CA LEU A 146 0.72 7.15 6.61
C LEU A 146 0.58 6.23 7.81
N SER A 147 1.53 6.24 8.73
CA SER A 147 1.47 5.37 9.90
C SER A 147 0.92 6.05 11.15
N LYS A 148 0.53 7.31 11.02
CA LYS A 148 0.10 8.11 12.14
C LYS A 148 -1.01 7.48 12.97
N ASN A 149 -1.90 6.77 12.35
CA ASN A 149 -3.04 6.14 13.01
C ASN A 149 -2.96 4.61 13.05
N LEU A 150 -1.84 4.05 12.70
CA LEU A 150 -1.67 2.58 12.67
C LEU A 150 -1.10 2.01 13.99
#